data_8985e6eaf33124b670f8325a061b0ee6
#
_entry.id   8985e6eaf33124b670f8325a061b0ee6
#
_cell.length_a   1.000
_cell.length_b   1.000
_cell.length_c   1.000
_cell.angle_alpha   90.00
_cell.angle_beta   90.00
_cell.angle_gamma   90.00
#
_symmetry.space_group_name_H-M   'P 1'
#
loop_
_entity.id
_entity.type
_entity.pdbx_description
1 polymer ?
#
loop_
_entity_poly.entity_id
_entity_poly.type
_entity_poly.pdbx_seq_one_letter_code
_entity_poly.pdbx_strand_id
1 'polypeptide(L)'
;RSCQYQAQGVVSWDADLLPVEAPIDDRLKEDIIGARRRILYVEGNESSLDRPLYGLIFPDISVVPKESCRAVELAVRGIRGAQELHWLEAWGLVDGDSRSAEASEKLRQEGIFALPFHSVEALYYHPDVLKPVALRAAALTGGDGEKTFQDAIDAALTSLTANHVSHLSVRAAEKSVRERIFASLPTRQDIEGGISININVDVSATFSAEEARLRDAIAERDFVKILSLYPVRETAMLGILATKLGFRGRSDY
;
A
#
# COMPACT_ATOMS: atom_id res chain seq x y z
N ARG A 1 13.60 34.23 6.32
CA ARG A 1 13.84 33.97 7.76
C ARG A 1 15.33 33.88 8.00
N SER A 2 15.92 34.77 8.78
CA SER A 2 17.32 34.67 9.20
C SER A 2 17.40 34.69 10.72
N CYS A 3 18.28 33.87 11.27
CA CYS A 3 18.54 33.85 12.73
C CYS A 3 20.03 34.03 12.95
N GLN A 4 20.39 34.89 13.90
CA GLN A 4 21.77 35.00 14.36
C GLN A 4 21.91 34.30 15.71
N TYR A 5 22.86 33.38 15.78
CA TYR A 5 23.14 32.60 16.97
C TYR A 5 24.44 33.06 17.64
N GLN A 6 24.44 33.11 18.97
CA GLN A 6 25.63 33.15 19.79
C GLN A 6 25.63 31.95 20.74
N ALA A 7 26.72 31.70 21.42
CA ALA A 7 26.94 30.51 22.25
C ALA A 7 25.82 30.19 23.27
N GLN A 8 24.95 31.13 23.56
CA GLN A 8 23.84 30.99 24.53
C GLN A 8 22.44 31.02 23.91
N GLY A 9 22.31 31.01 22.56
CA GLY A 9 21.01 30.98 21.90
C GLY A 9 20.85 31.99 20.77
N VAL A 10 19.61 32.16 20.31
CA VAL A 10 19.24 33.10 19.23
C VAL A 10 19.30 34.52 19.77
N VAL A 11 20.13 35.38 19.18
CA VAL A 11 20.32 36.80 19.57
C VAL A 11 19.37 37.70 18.78
N SER A 12 19.13 37.40 17.54
CA SER A 12 18.18 38.13 16.70
C SER A 12 17.59 37.22 15.64
N TRP A 13 16.40 37.55 15.21
CA TRP A 13 15.75 36.89 14.07
C TRP A 13 14.99 37.93 13.25
N ASP A 14 14.90 37.65 11.95
CA ASP A 14 14.15 38.44 11.01
C ASP A 14 13.20 37.55 10.23
N ALA A 15 11.99 38.01 9.96
CA ALA A 15 10.98 37.26 9.24
C ALA A 15 10.16 38.18 8.34
N ASP A 16 10.26 37.94 7.06
CA ASP A 16 9.43 38.58 6.05
C ASP A 16 8.18 37.75 5.77
N LEU A 17 7.05 38.41 5.58
CA LEU A 17 5.83 37.79 5.05
C LEU A 17 6.01 37.54 3.56
N LEU A 18 5.98 36.29 3.16
CA LEU A 18 5.96 35.94 1.74
C LEU A 18 4.57 36.21 1.15
N PRO A 19 4.49 36.73 -0.10
CA PRO A 19 3.22 36.83 -0.81
C PRO A 19 2.51 35.48 -0.89
N VAL A 20 1.18 35.48 -0.84
CA VAL A 20 0.38 34.25 -0.89
C VAL A 20 0.65 33.46 -2.17
N GLU A 21 1.01 34.15 -3.24
CA GLU A 21 1.31 33.60 -4.57
C GLU A 21 2.79 33.19 -4.75
N ALA A 22 3.63 33.35 -3.73
CA ALA A 22 5.04 32.95 -3.86
C ALA A 22 5.13 31.46 -4.14
N PRO A 23 5.78 31.03 -5.24
CA PRO A 23 5.94 29.63 -5.55
C PRO A 23 6.97 29.02 -4.59
N ILE A 24 6.51 28.68 -3.39
CA ILE A 24 7.32 27.99 -2.40
C ILE A 24 7.13 26.49 -2.66
N ASP A 25 8.24 25.80 -2.96
CA ASP A 25 8.25 24.34 -3.03
C ASP A 25 7.68 23.76 -1.73
N ASP A 26 6.86 22.72 -1.84
CA ASP A 26 6.22 22.10 -0.69
C ASP A 26 7.26 21.56 0.32
N ARG A 27 8.44 21.10 -0.14
CA ARG A 27 9.58 20.78 0.73
C ARG A 27 10.06 21.97 1.55
N LEU A 28 10.17 23.13 0.92
CA LEU A 28 10.60 24.33 1.61
C LEU A 28 9.53 24.83 2.59
N LYS A 29 8.24 24.63 2.28
CA LYS A 29 7.14 24.88 3.21
C LYS A 29 7.24 23.95 4.43
N GLU A 30 7.50 22.68 4.20
CA GLU A 30 7.70 21.68 5.26
C GLU A 30 8.89 22.04 6.15
N ASP A 31 10.01 22.49 5.58
CA ASP A 31 11.20 22.95 6.32
C ASP A 31 10.95 24.25 7.10
N ILE A 32 10.17 25.18 6.54
CA ILE A 32 9.87 26.49 7.15
C ILE A 32 8.84 26.37 8.28
N ILE A 33 7.81 25.55 8.12
CA ILE A 33 6.70 25.44 9.10
C ILE A 33 7.14 24.64 10.33
N GLY A 34 8.32 24.05 10.28
CA GLY A 34 8.89 23.26 11.37
C GLY A 34 8.21 21.92 11.46
N ALA A 35 8.84 20.97 10.86
CA ALA A 35 8.63 19.53 10.89
C ALA A 35 7.28 19.11 11.46
N ARG A 36 6.38 18.69 10.61
CA ARG A 36 5.31 17.83 11.10
C ARG A 36 6.00 16.74 11.92
N ARG A 37 5.71 16.69 13.20
CA ARG A 37 6.35 15.74 14.12
C ARG A 37 6.04 14.29 13.77
N ARG A 38 5.08 14.08 12.88
CA ARG A 38 4.51 12.78 12.51
C ARG A 38 4.79 12.48 11.05
N ILE A 39 5.45 11.36 10.82
CA ILE A 39 5.81 10.88 9.48
C ILE A 39 5.19 9.51 9.25
N LEU A 40 4.51 9.36 8.13
CA LEU A 40 4.05 8.08 7.63
C LEU A 40 4.89 7.72 6.39
N TYR A 41 5.75 6.72 6.52
CA TYR A 41 6.43 6.14 5.38
C TYR A 41 5.50 5.15 4.68
N VAL A 42 5.35 5.31 3.37
CA VAL A 42 4.49 4.45 2.55
C VAL A 42 5.29 3.79 1.44
N GLU A 43 4.84 2.65 0.95
CA GLU A 43 5.47 1.98 -0.17
C GLU A 43 5.17 2.73 -1.46
N GLY A 44 6.13 2.69 -2.42
CA GLY A 44 5.99 3.35 -3.70
C GLY A 44 6.95 4.53 -3.91
N ASN A 45 6.69 5.32 -4.92
CA ASN A 45 7.45 6.51 -5.29
C ASN A 45 6.54 7.75 -5.39
N GLU A 46 7.09 8.88 -5.80
CA GLU A 46 6.36 10.15 -5.89
C GLU A 46 5.16 10.11 -6.86
N SER A 47 5.15 9.17 -7.82
CA SER A 47 4.05 8.97 -8.77
C SER A 47 3.08 7.87 -8.36
N SER A 48 3.30 7.22 -7.22
CA SER A 48 2.43 6.15 -6.71
C SER A 48 1.12 6.71 -6.17
N LEU A 49 0.08 5.87 -6.16
CA LEU A 49 -1.25 6.20 -5.62
C LEU A 49 -1.25 6.39 -4.09
N ASP A 50 -0.26 5.87 -3.40
CA ASP A 50 -0.14 5.85 -1.95
C ASP A 50 -0.07 7.26 -1.35
N ARG A 51 0.84 8.08 -1.86
CA ARG A 51 1.07 9.42 -1.32
C ARG A 51 -0.18 10.32 -1.37
N PRO A 52 -0.86 10.49 -2.51
CA PRO A 52 -2.07 11.32 -2.57
C PRO A 52 -3.20 10.75 -1.71
N LEU A 53 -3.40 9.43 -1.69
CA LEU A 53 -4.43 8.80 -0.89
C LEU A 53 -4.21 9.03 0.61
N TYR A 54 -3.03 8.67 1.10
CA TYR A 54 -2.74 8.79 2.53
C TYR A 54 -2.58 10.24 2.97
N GLY A 55 -2.18 11.14 2.07
CA GLY A 55 -2.20 12.59 2.32
C GLY A 55 -3.61 13.15 2.54
N LEU A 56 -4.62 12.58 1.87
CA LEU A 56 -6.02 12.92 2.09
C LEU A 56 -6.57 12.32 3.39
N ILE A 57 -6.20 11.07 3.69
CA ILE A 57 -6.67 10.36 4.89
C ILE A 57 -6.03 10.94 6.17
N PHE A 58 -4.76 11.34 6.10
CA PHE A 58 -3.96 11.82 7.22
C PHE A 58 -3.40 13.23 6.96
N PRO A 59 -4.25 14.28 6.91
CA PRO A 59 -3.82 15.62 6.52
C PRO A 59 -2.78 16.25 7.46
N ASP A 60 -2.71 15.79 8.71
CA ASP A 60 -1.77 16.29 9.73
C ASP A 60 -0.47 15.49 9.82
N ILE A 61 -0.26 14.53 8.93
CA ILE A 61 0.92 13.66 8.88
C ILE A 61 1.68 13.92 7.57
N SER A 62 3.02 13.96 7.64
CA SER A 62 3.86 13.97 6.44
C SER A 62 3.91 12.57 5.84
N VAL A 63 3.34 12.38 4.64
CA VAL A 63 3.40 11.10 3.92
C VAL A 63 4.62 11.11 3.01
N VAL A 64 5.54 10.18 3.27
CA VAL A 64 6.83 10.09 2.57
C VAL A 64 6.95 8.72 1.88
N PRO A 65 6.94 8.68 0.53
CA PRO A 65 7.07 7.42 -0.19
C PRO A 65 8.49 6.86 -0.10
N LYS A 66 8.58 5.54 -0.11
CA LYS A 66 9.81 4.74 -0.16
C LYS A 66 9.64 3.64 -1.19
N GLU A 67 10.68 3.39 -1.96
CA GLU A 67 10.62 2.51 -3.13
C GLU A 67 10.21 1.05 -2.85
N SER A 68 10.32 0.61 -1.60
CA SER A 68 10.01 -0.76 -1.24
C SER A 68 9.63 -0.91 0.23
N CYS A 69 8.92 -1.98 0.55
CA CYS A 69 8.60 -2.39 1.92
C CYS A 69 9.84 -2.35 2.84
N ARG A 70 10.97 -2.91 2.37
CA ARG A 70 12.23 -2.89 3.14
C ARG A 70 12.75 -1.47 3.41
N ALA A 71 12.61 -0.56 2.45
CA ALA A 71 13.00 0.83 2.63
C ALA A 71 12.09 1.55 3.64
N VAL A 72 10.79 1.24 3.67
CA VAL A 72 9.85 1.68 4.70
C VAL A 72 10.29 1.18 6.07
N GLU A 73 10.56 -0.13 6.20
CA GLU A 73 11.01 -0.74 7.46
C GLU A 73 12.28 -0.08 8.00
N LEU A 74 13.29 0.10 7.14
CA LEU A 74 14.55 0.73 7.54
C LEU A 74 14.35 2.19 7.98
N ALA A 75 13.52 2.95 7.27
CA ALA A 75 13.22 4.33 7.61
C ALA A 75 12.52 4.45 8.97
N VAL A 76 11.50 3.62 9.21
CA VAL A 76 10.77 3.60 10.49
C VAL A 76 11.68 3.19 11.64
N ARG A 77 12.43 2.09 11.50
CA ARG A 77 13.36 1.61 12.53
C ARG A 77 14.45 2.63 12.83
N GLY A 78 14.98 3.31 11.79
CA GLY A 78 16.00 4.36 11.95
C GLY A 78 15.49 5.52 12.79
N ILE A 79 14.32 6.07 12.48
CA ILE A 79 13.71 7.16 13.25
C ILE A 79 13.35 6.69 14.67
N ARG A 80 12.67 5.56 14.81
CA ARG A 80 12.24 5.06 16.13
C ARG A 80 13.40 4.60 17.01
N GLY A 81 14.50 4.17 16.42
CA GLY A 81 15.72 3.78 17.13
C GLY A 81 16.59 4.95 17.62
N ALA A 82 16.30 6.18 17.21
CA ALA A 82 17.06 7.37 17.56
C ALA A 82 16.20 8.45 18.24
N GLN A 83 15.14 8.04 18.95
CA GLN A 83 14.17 8.95 19.59
C GLN A 83 14.79 9.92 20.61
N GLU A 84 15.93 9.55 21.20
CA GLU A 84 16.68 10.43 22.09
C GLU A 84 17.32 11.65 21.38
N LEU A 85 17.42 11.60 20.04
CA LEU A 85 18.05 12.66 19.23
C LEU A 85 17.05 13.63 18.60
N HIS A 86 15.75 13.28 18.59
CA HIS A 86 14.71 14.06 17.93
C HIS A 86 13.31 13.79 18.49
N TRP A 87 12.34 14.60 18.08
CA TRP A 87 10.93 14.47 18.51
C TRP A 87 10.01 13.93 17.39
N LEU A 88 10.58 13.31 16.38
CA LEU A 88 9.81 12.77 15.27
C LEU A 88 9.16 11.44 15.69
N GLU A 89 7.89 11.29 15.34
CA GLU A 89 7.14 10.05 15.42
C GLU A 89 7.03 9.47 14.01
N ALA A 90 7.47 8.24 13.82
CA ALA A 90 7.47 7.57 12.53
C ALA A 90 6.66 6.29 12.56
N TRP A 91 5.85 6.11 11.53
CA TRP A 91 5.12 4.89 11.22
C TRP A 91 5.36 4.48 9.79
N GLY A 92 5.13 3.20 9.50
CA GLY A 92 5.15 2.65 8.16
C GLY A 92 3.80 2.07 7.77
N LEU A 93 3.46 2.20 6.50
CA LEU A 93 2.33 1.51 5.91
C LEU A 93 2.82 0.85 4.62
N VAL A 94 2.61 -0.46 4.53
CA VAL A 94 3.11 -1.29 3.43
C VAL A 94 1.97 -2.11 2.84
N ASP A 95 2.14 -2.53 1.60
CA ASP A 95 1.23 -3.45 0.95
C ASP A 95 1.10 -4.75 1.76
N GLY A 96 -0.11 -5.28 1.80
CA GLY A 96 -0.40 -6.51 2.54
C GLY A 96 0.24 -7.72 1.91
N ASP A 97 0.30 -7.72 0.57
CA ASP A 97 1.01 -8.73 -0.18
C ASP A 97 0.68 -10.17 0.26
N SER A 98 -0.51 -10.45 0.79
CA SER A 98 -0.93 -11.75 1.35
C SER A 98 -0.05 -12.25 2.52
N ARG A 99 0.51 -11.34 3.35
CA ARG A 99 1.33 -11.68 4.52
C ARG A 99 0.55 -12.52 5.53
N SER A 100 1.27 -13.36 6.27
CA SER A 100 0.66 -14.06 7.40
C SER A 100 0.31 -13.11 8.55
N ALA A 101 -0.64 -13.53 9.40
CA ALA A 101 -1.03 -12.74 10.56
C ALA A 101 0.16 -12.49 11.53
N GLU A 102 1.03 -13.52 11.69
CA GLU A 102 2.22 -13.39 12.54
C GLU A 102 3.24 -12.40 11.96
N ALA A 103 3.45 -12.41 10.63
CA ALA A 103 4.35 -11.46 9.98
C ALA A 103 3.84 -10.02 10.09
N SER A 104 2.52 -9.83 9.92
CA SER A 104 1.87 -8.52 10.08
C SER A 104 1.94 -8.02 11.51
N GLU A 105 1.76 -8.90 12.50
CA GLU A 105 1.86 -8.56 13.92
C GLU A 105 3.28 -8.15 14.33
N LYS A 106 4.31 -8.84 13.81
CA LYS A 106 5.72 -8.44 14.04
C LYS A 106 5.99 -7.03 13.52
N LEU A 107 5.55 -6.71 12.31
CA LEU A 107 5.67 -5.37 11.75
C LEU A 107 4.92 -4.33 12.59
N ARG A 108 3.72 -4.66 13.05
CA ARG A 108 2.89 -3.77 13.89
C ARG A 108 3.58 -3.39 15.20
N GLN A 109 4.28 -4.33 15.84
CA GLN A 109 5.07 -4.05 17.06
C GLN A 109 6.20 -3.05 16.81
N GLU A 110 6.71 -2.98 15.58
CA GLU A 110 7.72 -2.01 15.17
C GLU A 110 7.13 -0.68 14.69
N GLY A 111 5.80 -0.54 14.68
CA GLY A 111 5.09 0.64 14.19
C GLY A 111 4.90 0.65 12.66
N ILE A 112 4.94 -0.53 12.04
CA ILE A 112 4.73 -0.70 10.60
C ILE A 112 3.44 -1.52 10.42
N PHE A 113 2.53 -0.99 9.65
CA PHE A 113 1.22 -1.59 9.40
C PHE A 113 1.18 -2.15 7.98
N ALA A 114 0.75 -3.40 7.84
CA ALA A 114 0.45 -3.98 6.55
C ALA A 114 -1.03 -3.79 6.23
N LEU A 115 -1.32 -3.43 4.98
CA LEU A 115 -2.71 -3.38 4.50
C LEU A 115 -3.36 -4.78 4.61
N PRO A 116 -4.66 -4.86 4.90
CA PRO A 116 -5.39 -6.13 4.83
C PRO A 116 -5.64 -6.60 3.39
N PHE A 117 -5.11 -5.88 2.41
CA PHE A 117 -5.24 -6.10 0.98
C PHE A 117 -3.88 -6.31 0.35
N HIS A 118 -3.87 -6.94 -0.85
CA HIS A 118 -2.64 -7.18 -1.58
C HIS A 118 -1.86 -5.90 -1.85
N SER A 119 -2.53 -4.83 -2.27
CA SER A 119 -1.92 -3.54 -2.60
C SER A 119 -2.91 -2.38 -2.43
N VAL A 120 -2.41 -1.15 -2.51
CA VAL A 120 -3.19 0.09 -2.36
C VAL A 120 -4.34 0.20 -3.37
N GLU A 121 -4.21 -0.39 -4.56
CA GLU A 121 -5.28 -0.40 -5.55
C GLU A 121 -6.58 -1.03 -5.02
N ALA A 122 -6.47 -1.98 -4.10
CA ALA A 122 -7.66 -2.59 -3.47
C ALA A 122 -8.47 -1.58 -2.66
N LEU A 123 -7.87 -0.54 -2.13
CA LEU A 123 -8.60 0.54 -1.44
C LEU A 123 -9.39 1.39 -2.43
N TYR A 124 -8.79 1.77 -3.57
CA TYR A 124 -9.45 2.55 -4.60
C TYR A 124 -10.63 1.79 -5.24
N TYR A 125 -10.44 0.50 -5.47
CA TYR A 125 -11.42 -0.35 -6.17
C TYR A 125 -12.25 -1.22 -5.22
N HIS A 126 -12.25 -0.92 -3.92
CA HIS A 126 -13.12 -1.60 -2.96
C HIS A 126 -14.60 -1.31 -3.26
N PRO A 127 -15.52 -2.28 -3.11
CA PRO A 127 -16.95 -2.08 -3.35
C PRO A 127 -17.53 -0.86 -2.62
N ASP A 128 -17.06 -0.57 -1.41
CA ASP A 128 -17.49 0.59 -0.62
C ASP A 128 -17.09 1.93 -1.23
N VAL A 129 -16.10 1.94 -2.11
CA VAL A 129 -15.70 3.12 -2.90
C VAL A 129 -16.36 3.12 -4.27
N LEU A 130 -16.34 1.99 -4.97
CA LEU A 130 -16.91 1.86 -6.31
C LEU A 130 -18.43 2.15 -6.34
N LYS A 131 -19.16 1.64 -5.37
CA LYS A 131 -20.62 1.80 -5.32
C LYS A 131 -21.05 3.27 -5.16
N PRO A 132 -20.53 4.05 -4.20
CA PRO A 132 -20.78 5.50 -4.13
C PRO A 132 -20.40 6.26 -5.41
N VAL A 133 -19.29 5.90 -6.06
CA VAL A 133 -18.87 6.50 -7.33
C VAL A 133 -19.90 6.24 -8.43
N ALA A 134 -20.35 4.98 -8.59
CA ALA A 134 -21.38 4.62 -9.56
C ALA A 134 -22.70 5.35 -9.30
N LEU A 135 -23.15 5.41 -8.06
CA LEU A 135 -24.38 6.12 -7.66
C LEU A 135 -24.28 7.62 -7.97
N ARG A 136 -23.13 8.23 -7.66
CA ARG A 136 -22.90 9.66 -7.94
C ARG A 136 -22.87 9.95 -9.45
N ALA A 137 -22.21 9.12 -10.23
CA ALA A 137 -22.17 9.24 -11.68
C ALA A 137 -23.58 9.12 -12.27
N ALA A 138 -24.36 8.13 -11.82
CA ALA A 138 -25.74 7.92 -12.25
C ALA A 138 -26.67 9.12 -11.89
N ALA A 139 -26.50 9.73 -10.74
CA ALA A 139 -27.24 10.92 -10.35
C ALA A 139 -26.99 12.11 -11.29
N LEU A 140 -25.81 12.20 -11.91
CA LEU A 140 -25.47 13.25 -12.87
C LEU A 140 -25.95 12.91 -14.29
N THR A 141 -26.00 11.65 -14.67
CA THR A 141 -26.32 11.20 -16.03
C THR A 141 -27.76 10.72 -16.21
N GLY A 142 -28.52 10.53 -15.12
CA GLY A 142 -29.89 9.98 -15.13
C GLY A 142 -29.95 8.47 -15.26
N GLY A 143 -28.84 7.76 -15.02
CA GLY A 143 -28.76 6.28 -15.09
C GLY A 143 -29.11 5.59 -13.78
N ASP A 144 -28.97 4.24 -13.79
CA ASP A 144 -29.09 3.37 -12.61
C ASP A 144 -27.71 3.04 -12.08
N GLY A 145 -27.34 3.66 -10.95
CA GLY A 145 -26.01 3.49 -10.36
C GLY A 145 -25.78 2.11 -9.73
N GLU A 146 -26.83 1.47 -9.19
CA GLU A 146 -26.71 0.12 -8.64
C GLU A 146 -26.42 -0.88 -9.75
N LYS A 147 -27.17 -0.79 -10.85
CA LYS A 147 -26.94 -1.61 -12.02
C LYS A 147 -25.56 -1.36 -12.63
N THR A 148 -25.14 -0.10 -12.76
CA THR A 148 -23.81 0.26 -13.28
C THR A 148 -22.71 -0.36 -12.43
N PHE A 149 -22.83 -0.31 -11.11
CA PHE A 149 -21.90 -0.94 -10.18
C PHE A 149 -21.84 -2.47 -10.38
N GLN A 150 -22.99 -3.14 -10.43
CA GLN A 150 -23.02 -4.60 -10.63
C GLN A 150 -22.45 -4.98 -11.99
N ASP A 151 -22.84 -4.30 -13.06
CA ASP A 151 -22.33 -4.54 -14.42
C ASP A 151 -20.81 -4.32 -14.50
N ALA A 152 -20.25 -3.38 -13.72
CA ALA A 152 -18.81 -3.16 -13.66
C ALA A 152 -18.08 -4.31 -12.98
N ILE A 153 -18.56 -4.78 -11.83
CA ILE A 153 -18.00 -5.95 -11.13
C ILE A 153 -18.07 -7.19 -12.02
N ASP A 154 -19.20 -7.42 -12.66
CA ASP A 154 -19.43 -8.57 -13.53
C ASP A 154 -18.47 -8.57 -14.72
N ALA A 155 -18.31 -7.43 -15.38
CA ALA A 155 -17.40 -7.29 -16.49
C ALA A 155 -15.93 -7.48 -16.06
N ALA A 156 -15.56 -6.98 -14.87
CA ALA A 156 -14.23 -7.15 -14.32
C ALA A 156 -13.91 -8.62 -14.04
N LEU A 157 -14.80 -9.34 -13.36
CA LEU A 157 -14.64 -10.77 -13.09
C LEU A 157 -14.60 -11.60 -14.36
N THR A 158 -15.46 -11.30 -15.34
CA THR A 158 -15.50 -12.00 -16.64
C THR A 158 -14.22 -11.76 -17.47
N SER A 159 -13.51 -10.66 -17.22
CA SER A 159 -12.24 -10.36 -17.91
C SER A 159 -11.07 -11.24 -17.48
N LEU A 160 -11.20 -11.96 -16.37
CA LEU A 160 -10.18 -12.86 -15.87
C LEU A 160 -10.16 -14.15 -16.70
N THR A 161 -9.32 -14.17 -17.73
CA THR A 161 -9.09 -15.33 -18.58
C THR A 161 -8.31 -16.42 -17.85
N ALA A 162 -8.29 -17.64 -18.41
CA ALA A 162 -7.47 -18.74 -17.88
C ALA A 162 -5.98 -18.36 -17.74
N ASN A 163 -5.46 -17.55 -18.68
CA ASN A 163 -4.08 -17.05 -18.60
C ASN A 163 -3.88 -16.08 -17.41
N HIS A 164 -4.84 -15.20 -17.15
CA HIS A 164 -4.81 -14.32 -15.98
C HIS A 164 -4.86 -15.12 -14.69
N VAL A 165 -5.74 -16.13 -14.62
CA VAL A 165 -5.84 -17.02 -13.44
C VAL A 165 -4.51 -17.72 -13.18
N SER A 166 -3.91 -18.33 -14.20
CA SER A 166 -2.61 -18.99 -14.08
C SER A 166 -1.52 -18.01 -13.63
N HIS A 167 -1.43 -16.83 -14.26
CA HIS A 167 -0.43 -15.80 -13.91
C HIS A 167 -0.56 -15.33 -12.46
N LEU A 168 -1.76 -14.95 -12.03
CA LEU A 168 -2.00 -14.50 -10.65
C LEU A 168 -1.70 -15.58 -9.63
N SER A 169 -2.08 -16.83 -9.95
CA SER A 169 -1.80 -17.99 -9.08
C SER A 169 -0.31 -18.29 -8.96
N VAL A 170 0.46 -18.14 -10.06
CA VAL A 170 1.93 -18.26 -10.02
C VAL A 170 2.53 -17.20 -9.10
N ARG A 171 2.07 -15.94 -9.19
CA ARG A 171 2.56 -14.85 -8.33
C ARG A 171 2.27 -15.13 -6.85
N ALA A 172 1.05 -15.58 -6.53
CA ALA A 172 0.67 -15.93 -5.17
C ALA A 172 1.46 -17.14 -4.65
N ALA A 173 1.62 -18.19 -5.47
CA ALA A 173 2.38 -19.38 -5.11
C ALA A 173 3.88 -19.07 -4.92
N GLU A 174 4.50 -18.28 -5.81
CA GLU A 174 5.89 -17.84 -5.69
C GLU A 174 6.13 -17.19 -4.33
N LYS A 175 5.24 -16.30 -3.93
CA LYS A 175 5.35 -15.61 -2.66
C LYS A 175 5.18 -16.57 -1.49
N SER A 176 4.14 -17.41 -1.49
CA SER A 176 3.90 -18.42 -0.45
C SER A 176 5.09 -19.36 -0.29
N VAL A 177 5.70 -19.80 -1.39
CA VAL A 177 6.92 -20.63 -1.38
C VAL A 177 8.09 -19.88 -0.75
N ARG A 178 8.32 -18.63 -1.14
CA ARG A 178 9.39 -17.80 -0.56
C ARG A 178 9.20 -17.59 0.94
N GLU A 179 8.00 -17.25 1.38
CA GLU A 179 7.70 -17.08 2.81
C GLU A 179 7.97 -18.34 3.62
N ARG A 180 7.57 -19.52 3.11
CA ARG A 180 7.86 -20.81 3.74
C ARG A 180 9.36 -21.09 3.85
N ILE A 181 10.11 -20.79 2.79
CA ILE A 181 11.57 -20.95 2.79
C ILE A 181 12.20 -20.01 3.82
N PHE A 182 11.82 -18.72 3.80
CA PHE A 182 12.36 -17.74 4.75
C PHE A 182 11.99 -18.04 6.20
N ALA A 183 10.76 -18.50 6.46
CA ALA A 183 10.34 -18.93 7.79
C ALA A 183 11.09 -20.18 8.30
N SER A 184 11.64 -20.97 7.38
CA SER A 184 12.40 -22.18 7.70
C SER A 184 13.92 -21.95 7.81
N LEU A 185 14.40 -20.72 7.59
CA LEU A 185 15.81 -20.39 7.73
C LEU A 185 16.25 -20.47 9.21
N PRO A 186 17.45 -21.01 9.49
CA PRO A 186 17.93 -21.17 10.84
C PRO A 186 18.16 -19.83 11.54
N THR A 187 17.75 -19.77 12.79
CA THR A 187 18.12 -18.68 13.68
C THR A 187 19.59 -18.83 14.13
N ARG A 188 20.14 -17.79 14.73
CA ARG A 188 21.48 -17.87 15.34
C ARG A 188 21.58 -19.00 16.36
N GLN A 189 20.55 -19.21 17.17
CA GLN A 189 20.50 -20.28 18.16
C GLN A 189 20.51 -21.67 17.54
N ASP A 190 19.81 -21.86 16.42
CA ASP A 190 19.81 -23.12 15.66
C ASP A 190 21.20 -23.43 15.10
N ILE A 191 21.92 -22.39 14.62
CA ILE A 191 23.29 -22.55 14.11
C ILE A 191 24.25 -22.88 15.26
N GLU A 192 24.17 -22.17 16.39
CA GLU A 192 24.99 -22.44 17.58
C GLU A 192 24.71 -23.82 18.17
N GLY A 193 23.45 -24.30 18.08
CA GLY A 193 23.03 -25.64 18.52
C GLY A 193 23.37 -26.76 17.55
N GLY A 194 23.90 -26.46 16.35
CA GLY A 194 24.27 -27.47 15.34
C GLY A 194 23.07 -28.24 14.79
N ILE A 195 21.88 -27.65 14.76
CA ILE A 195 20.63 -28.30 14.32
C ILE A 195 20.66 -28.52 12.81
N SER A 196 20.30 -29.70 12.35
CA SER A 196 20.09 -29.99 10.93
C SER A 196 18.70 -29.55 10.51
N ILE A 197 18.61 -28.67 9.50
CA ILE A 197 17.34 -28.16 8.96
C ILE A 197 17.11 -28.79 7.59
N ASN A 198 15.91 -29.33 7.39
CA ASN A 198 15.46 -29.84 6.10
C ASN A 198 14.22 -29.06 5.66
N ILE A 199 14.36 -28.32 4.55
CA ILE A 199 13.28 -27.51 3.97
C ILE A 199 12.66 -28.30 2.81
N ASN A 200 11.43 -28.72 2.99
CA ASN A 200 10.66 -29.41 1.95
C ASN A 200 9.45 -28.55 1.57
N VAL A 201 9.43 -28.04 0.34
CA VAL A 201 8.34 -27.23 -0.21
C VAL A 201 7.86 -27.83 -1.52
N ASP A 202 6.63 -28.32 -1.54
CA ASP A 202 5.99 -28.75 -2.77
C ASP A 202 5.43 -27.54 -3.54
N VAL A 203 6.18 -27.12 -4.55
CA VAL A 203 5.82 -25.98 -5.39
C VAL A 203 4.59 -26.26 -6.24
N SER A 204 4.46 -27.50 -6.75
CA SER A 204 3.33 -27.90 -7.59
C SER A 204 2.02 -27.92 -6.82
N ALA A 205 2.03 -28.52 -5.63
CA ALA A 205 0.87 -28.52 -4.74
C ALA A 205 0.49 -27.10 -4.29
N THR A 206 1.46 -26.24 -4.01
CA THR A 206 1.22 -24.83 -3.65
C THR A 206 0.57 -24.06 -4.80
N PHE A 207 1.08 -24.22 -6.03
CA PHE A 207 0.50 -23.59 -7.20
C PHE A 207 -0.94 -24.07 -7.45
N SER A 208 -1.17 -25.38 -7.41
CA SER A 208 -2.50 -25.97 -7.63
C SER A 208 -3.52 -25.48 -6.59
N ALA A 209 -3.10 -25.33 -5.33
CA ALA A 209 -3.96 -24.80 -4.28
C ALA A 209 -4.32 -23.33 -4.51
N GLU A 210 -3.36 -22.48 -4.91
CA GLU A 210 -3.63 -21.09 -5.22
C GLU A 210 -4.50 -20.93 -6.47
N GLU A 211 -4.31 -21.76 -7.50
CA GLU A 211 -5.15 -21.75 -8.68
C GLU A 211 -6.60 -22.15 -8.37
N ALA A 212 -6.80 -23.20 -7.58
CA ALA A 212 -8.12 -23.61 -7.11
C ALA A 212 -8.79 -22.48 -6.30
N ARG A 213 -8.07 -21.89 -5.34
CA ARG A 213 -8.55 -20.79 -4.50
C ARG A 213 -9.01 -19.58 -5.31
N LEU A 214 -8.26 -19.21 -6.35
CA LEU A 214 -8.66 -18.10 -7.24
C LEU A 214 -9.86 -18.46 -8.09
N ARG A 215 -9.92 -19.68 -8.64
CA ARG A 215 -11.09 -20.15 -9.42
C ARG A 215 -12.35 -20.18 -8.58
N ASP A 216 -12.26 -20.65 -7.33
CA ASP A 216 -13.39 -20.66 -6.39
C ASP A 216 -13.85 -19.22 -6.10
N ALA A 217 -12.94 -18.29 -5.81
CA ALA A 217 -13.29 -16.90 -5.60
C ALA A 217 -13.98 -16.25 -6.82
N ILE A 218 -13.56 -16.58 -8.03
CA ILE A 218 -14.21 -16.12 -9.27
C ILE A 218 -15.61 -16.74 -9.41
N ALA A 219 -15.76 -18.04 -9.15
CA ALA A 219 -17.03 -18.75 -9.22
C ALA A 219 -18.04 -18.24 -8.17
N GLU A 220 -17.58 -17.97 -6.96
CA GLU A 220 -18.35 -17.37 -5.87
C GLU A 220 -18.61 -15.87 -6.07
N ARG A 221 -17.99 -15.25 -7.08
CA ARG A 221 -18.04 -13.81 -7.35
C ARG A 221 -17.53 -12.96 -6.19
N ASP A 222 -16.62 -13.51 -5.40
CA ASP A 222 -16.01 -12.83 -4.25
C ASP A 222 -14.92 -11.85 -4.72
N PHE A 223 -15.39 -10.72 -5.23
CA PHE A 223 -14.54 -9.65 -5.75
C PHE A 223 -13.58 -9.11 -4.69
N VAL A 224 -14.03 -8.97 -3.44
CA VAL A 224 -13.19 -8.47 -2.33
C VAL A 224 -12.05 -9.43 -2.04
N LYS A 225 -12.32 -10.73 -2.02
CA LYS A 225 -11.29 -11.76 -1.83
C LYS A 225 -10.24 -11.73 -2.94
N ILE A 226 -10.66 -11.51 -4.20
CA ILE A 226 -9.74 -11.39 -5.32
C ILE A 226 -8.84 -10.16 -5.18
N LEU A 227 -9.40 -8.98 -4.87
CA LEU A 227 -8.63 -7.76 -4.60
C LEU A 227 -7.65 -7.91 -3.43
N SER A 228 -8.07 -8.64 -2.38
CA SER A 228 -7.28 -8.78 -1.16
C SER A 228 -6.06 -9.68 -1.33
N LEU A 229 -6.15 -10.68 -2.20
CA LEU A 229 -5.18 -11.76 -2.26
C LEU A 229 -4.28 -11.73 -3.50
N TYR A 230 -4.71 -11.06 -4.57
CA TYR A 230 -4.02 -11.16 -5.86
C TYR A 230 -3.62 -9.80 -6.43
N PRO A 231 -2.49 -9.72 -7.16
CA PRO A 231 -2.02 -8.50 -7.81
C PRO A 231 -2.85 -8.14 -9.06
N VAL A 232 -4.13 -7.83 -8.86
CA VAL A 232 -5.09 -7.58 -9.96
C VAL A 232 -4.68 -6.43 -10.89
N ARG A 233 -3.78 -5.55 -10.44
CA ARG A 233 -3.18 -4.49 -11.26
C ARG A 233 -2.41 -5.02 -12.47
N GLU A 234 -1.98 -6.27 -12.45
CA GLU A 234 -1.29 -6.96 -13.55
C GLU A 234 -2.27 -7.51 -14.61
N THR A 235 -3.58 -7.24 -14.46
CA THR A 235 -4.62 -7.64 -15.38
C THR A 235 -5.38 -6.43 -15.97
N ALA A 236 -6.26 -6.67 -16.93
CA ALA A 236 -7.15 -5.64 -17.46
C ALA A 236 -8.31 -5.25 -16.52
N MET A 237 -8.50 -5.99 -15.43
CA MET A 237 -9.65 -5.90 -14.52
C MET A 237 -9.94 -4.48 -14.03
N LEU A 238 -8.91 -3.77 -13.52
CA LEU A 238 -9.07 -2.42 -12.98
C LEU A 238 -9.42 -1.39 -14.07
N GLY A 239 -8.86 -1.55 -15.27
CA GLY A 239 -9.19 -0.69 -16.42
C GLY A 239 -10.64 -0.88 -16.89
N ILE A 240 -11.13 -2.11 -16.86
CA ILE A 240 -12.52 -2.43 -17.20
C ILE A 240 -13.48 -1.85 -16.17
N LEU A 241 -13.18 -1.97 -14.89
CA LEU A 241 -13.96 -1.32 -13.82
C LEU A 241 -14.08 0.19 -14.06
N ALA A 242 -12.94 0.88 -14.23
CA ALA A 242 -12.92 2.31 -14.49
C ALA A 242 -13.77 2.68 -15.71
N THR A 243 -13.62 1.95 -16.83
CA THR A 243 -14.37 2.21 -18.06
C THR A 243 -15.88 1.99 -17.89
N LYS A 244 -16.29 0.95 -17.17
CA LYS A 244 -17.70 0.67 -16.90
C LYS A 244 -18.35 1.72 -15.99
N LEU A 245 -17.55 2.35 -15.13
CA LEU A 245 -17.99 3.46 -14.28
C LEU A 245 -18.01 4.82 -15.01
N GLY A 246 -17.63 4.86 -16.31
CA GLY A 246 -17.67 6.05 -17.15
C GLY A 246 -16.35 6.82 -17.21
N PHE A 247 -15.25 6.31 -16.66
CA PHE A 247 -13.93 6.88 -16.80
C PHE A 247 -13.25 6.41 -18.10
N ARG A 248 -12.30 7.20 -18.61
CA ARG A 248 -11.55 6.86 -19.83
C ARG A 248 -10.63 5.66 -19.66
N GLY A 249 -10.25 5.36 -18.44
CA GLY A 249 -9.39 4.26 -18.05
C GLY A 249 -8.94 4.37 -16.60
N ARG A 250 -8.03 3.48 -16.22
CA ARG A 250 -7.51 3.38 -14.85
C ARG A 250 -6.88 4.67 -14.33
N SER A 251 -6.18 5.42 -15.18
CA SER A 251 -5.50 6.65 -14.81
C SER A 251 -6.43 7.86 -14.65
N ASP A 252 -7.68 7.72 -15.09
CA ASP A 252 -8.70 8.76 -15.03
C ASP A 252 -9.64 8.54 -13.82
N TYR A 253 -9.68 7.30 -13.32
CA TYR A 253 -10.40 6.91 -12.12
C TYR A 253 -9.66 7.34 -10.85
#